data_39d5c4fb5a2507402ef2de51b96ec46d
#
_entry.id   39d5c4fb5a2507402ef2de51b96ec46d
#
_cell.length_a   1.000
_cell.length_b   1.000
_cell.length_c   1.000
_cell.angle_alpha   90.00
_cell.angle_beta   90.00
_cell.angle_gamma   90.00
#
_symmetry.space_group_name_H-M   'P 1'
#
loop_
_entity.id
_entity.type
_entity.pdbx_description
1 polymer ?
#
loop_
_entity_poly.entity_id
_entity_poly.type
_entity_poly.pdbx_seq_one_letter_code
_entity_poly.pdbx_strand_id
1 'polypeptide(L)'
;MAATPETKVKRKVADALKELGVYYFYPVTGGYGKSGVPDIVGGYEGRFFGIECKAGKGKVTALQARNLEEIAAAGGIAAVINEDSVHKVTDILNERETDERQMTFDFLGGQNGGWD
;
A
#
# COMPACT_ATOMS: atom_id res chain seq x y z
N MET A 1 17.69 18.17 5.41
CA MET A 1 17.89 16.79 5.78
C MET A 1 17.52 15.87 4.64
N ALA A 2 18.35 14.92 4.36
CA ALA A 2 18.11 14.01 3.24
C ALA A 2 16.99 13.04 3.58
N ALA A 3 16.13 12.81 2.61
CA ALA A 3 15.07 11.81 2.77
C ALA A 3 15.66 10.42 2.64
N THR A 4 15.14 9.47 3.40
CA THR A 4 15.52 8.08 3.24
C THR A 4 14.97 7.58 1.90
N PRO A 5 15.53 6.49 1.36
CA PRO A 5 14.97 5.92 0.13
C PRO A 5 13.49 5.57 0.25
N GLU A 6 13.08 5.04 1.40
CA GLU A 6 11.68 4.70 1.61
C GLU A 6 10.80 5.94 1.62
N THR A 7 11.27 7.03 2.24
CA THR A 7 10.53 8.29 2.23
C THR A 7 10.37 8.83 0.81
N LYS A 8 11.38 8.63 -0.02
CA LYS A 8 11.27 9.07 -1.42
C LYS A 8 10.19 8.29 -2.16
N VAL A 9 10.09 6.98 -1.92
CA VAL A 9 9.02 6.18 -2.51
C VAL A 9 7.68 6.70 -2.05
N LYS A 10 7.56 6.94 -0.74
CA LYS A 10 6.31 7.44 -0.18
C LYS A 10 5.87 8.74 -0.83
N ARG A 11 6.81 9.66 -1.07
CA ARG A 11 6.49 10.93 -1.71
C ARG A 11 6.01 10.73 -3.14
N LYS A 12 6.64 9.83 -3.88
CA LYS A 12 6.23 9.57 -5.25
C LYS A 12 4.85 8.95 -5.31
N VAL A 13 4.55 8.05 -4.38
CA VAL A 13 3.21 7.47 -4.29
C VAL A 13 2.19 8.57 -3.98
N ALA A 14 2.52 9.45 -3.03
CA ALA A 14 1.61 10.55 -2.67
C ALA A 14 1.37 11.46 -3.86
N ASP A 15 2.40 11.73 -4.68
CA ASP A 15 2.21 12.55 -5.87
C ASP A 15 1.23 11.90 -6.85
N ALA A 16 1.36 10.58 -7.04
CA ALA A 16 0.44 9.86 -7.91
C ALA A 16 -0.98 9.92 -7.38
N LEU A 17 -1.15 9.79 -6.06
CA LEU A 17 -2.47 9.86 -5.44
C LEU A 17 -3.09 11.25 -5.60
N LYS A 18 -2.27 12.28 -5.46
CA LYS A 18 -2.77 13.64 -5.65
C LYS A 18 -3.26 13.85 -7.07
N GLU A 19 -2.54 13.33 -8.05
CA GLU A 19 -2.95 13.47 -9.44
C GLU A 19 -4.27 12.77 -9.71
N LEU A 20 -4.54 11.68 -9.01
CA LEU A 20 -5.79 10.97 -9.16
C LEU A 20 -6.94 11.63 -8.41
N GLY A 21 -6.65 12.61 -7.56
CA GLY A 21 -7.68 13.25 -6.77
C GLY A 21 -8.19 12.37 -5.64
N VAL A 22 -7.31 11.57 -5.07
CA VAL A 22 -7.66 10.59 -4.06
C VAL A 22 -7.59 11.21 -2.66
N TYR A 23 -8.51 10.81 -1.79
CA TYR A 23 -8.40 11.17 -0.38
C TYR A 23 -7.42 10.19 0.28
N TYR A 24 -6.39 10.71 0.91
CA TYR A 24 -5.41 9.86 1.58
C TYR A 24 -4.76 10.60 2.74
N PHE A 25 -4.14 9.83 3.63
CA PHE A 25 -3.35 10.40 4.71
C PHE A 25 -2.33 9.36 5.18
N TYR A 26 -1.39 9.83 6.01
CA TYR A 26 -0.39 8.97 6.61
C TYR A 26 -0.85 8.64 8.03
N PRO A 27 -1.15 7.37 8.35
CA PRO A 27 -1.58 7.03 9.70
C PRO A 27 -0.48 7.33 10.72
N VAL A 28 -0.89 7.87 11.87
CA VAL A 28 0.01 8.10 12.98
C VAL A 28 -0.49 7.25 14.13
N THR A 29 0.32 6.31 14.58
CA THR A 29 -0.14 5.34 15.58
C THR A 29 0.31 5.64 16.99
N GLY A 30 1.45 6.26 17.19
CA GLY A 30 1.86 6.88 18.46
C GLY A 30 1.49 6.18 19.76
N GLY A 31 1.48 4.87 19.81
CA GLY A 31 1.15 4.15 21.03
C GLY A 31 -0.30 3.78 21.19
N TYR A 32 -1.18 4.44 20.47
CA TYR A 32 -2.58 4.08 20.42
C TYR A 32 -2.90 3.60 19.02
N GLY A 33 -3.88 2.78 18.88
CA GLY A 33 -4.28 2.31 17.60
C GLY A 33 -3.51 1.08 17.18
N LYS A 34 -3.63 0.75 15.91
CA LYS A 34 -3.19 -0.52 15.36
C LYS A 34 -1.74 -0.42 14.90
N SER A 35 -0.94 -1.42 15.25
CA SER A 35 0.45 -1.49 14.79
C SER A 35 0.53 -2.16 13.43
N GLY A 36 1.56 -1.83 12.66
CA GLY A 36 1.80 -2.46 11.37
C GLY A 36 0.90 -1.98 10.25
N VAL A 37 0.20 -0.87 10.46
CA VAL A 37 -0.68 -0.34 9.42
C VAL A 37 0.15 0.19 8.26
N PRO A 38 -0.43 0.24 7.04
CA PRO A 38 0.30 0.75 5.89
C PRO A 38 0.74 2.20 6.03
N ASP A 39 1.75 2.57 5.27
CA ASP A 39 2.27 3.94 5.29
C ASP A 39 1.25 4.97 4.84
N ILE A 40 0.42 4.61 3.86
CA ILE A 40 -0.58 5.52 3.30
C ILE A 40 -1.90 4.79 3.24
N VAL A 41 -2.96 5.42 3.71
CA VAL A 41 -4.30 4.86 3.58
C VAL A 41 -5.24 5.92 3.04
N GLY A 42 -6.36 5.50 2.49
CA GLY A 42 -7.34 6.44 1.98
C GLY A 42 -8.51 5.76 1.31
N GLY A 43 -9.22 6.54 0.51
CA GLY A 43 -10.38 6.03 -0.21
C GLY A 43 -10.39 6.53 -1.63
N TYR A 44 -10.81 5.68 -2.54
CA TYR A 44 -10.90 6.04 -3.94
C TYR A 44 -12.09 5.29 -4.56
N GLU A 45 -13.02 6.07 -5.06
CA GLU A 45 -14.22 5.55 -5.72
C GLU A 45 -14.95 4.51 -4.87
N GLY A 46 -15.13 4.86 -3.60
CA GLY A 46 -15.89 4.02 -2.71
C GLY A 46 -15.14 2.87 -2.08
N ARG A 47 -13.84 2.77 -2.31
CA ARG A 47 -13.05 1.67 -1.78
C ARG A 47 -11.92 2.18 -0.91
N PHE A 48 -11.71 1.51 0.20
CA PHE A 48 -10.58 1.80 1.08
C PHE A 48 -9.31 1.21 0.46
N PHE A 49 -8.18 1.88 0.64
CA PHE A 49 -6.91 1.30 0.22
C PHE A 49 -5.84 1.52 1.27
N GLY A 50 -4.85 0.65 1.26
CA GLY A 50 -3.66 0.81 2.08
C GLY A 50 -2.44 0.47 1.23
N ILE A 51 -1.44 1.33 1.28
CA ILE A 51 -0.21 1.14 0.52
C ILE A 51 0.97 1.18 1.47
N GLU A 52 1.74 0.09 1.47
CA GLU A 52 2.98 0.01 2.22
C GLU A 52 4.11 0.34 1.26
N CYS A 53 5.00 1.26 1.65
CA CYS A 53 6.10 1.67 0.81
C CYS A 53 7.40 1.07 1.29
N LYS A 54 8.15 0.49 0.38
CA LYS A 54 9.45 -0.10 0.68
C LYS A 54 10.46 0.39 -0.34
N ALA A 55 11.73 0.30 -0.01
CA ALA A 55 12.79 0.72 -0.91
C ALA A 55 13.79 -0.42 -1.08
N GLY A 56 14.32 -0.56 -2.28
CA GLY A 56 15.33 -1.55 -2.56
C GLY A 56 14.85 -2.95 -2.23
N LYS A 57 15.59 -3.63 -1.38
CA LYS A 57 15.26 -5.00 -1.00
C LYS A 57 14.47 -5.09 0.30
N GLY A 58 13.95 -3.96 0.76
CA GLY A 58 13.13 -3.96 1.96
C GLY A 58 11.91 -4.84 1.81
N LYS A 59 11.54 -5.53 2.87
CA LYS A 59 10.42 -6.47 2.87
C LYS A 59 9.41 -6.09 3.92
N VAL A 60 8.15 -6.46 3.67
CA VAL A 60 7.13 -6.24 4.68
C VAL A 60 7.38 -7.17 5.86
N THR A 61 7.08 -6.66 7.05
CA THR A 61 7.14 -7.49 8.25
C THR A 61 5.87 -8.34 8.31
N ALA A 62 5.88 -9.36 9.15
CA ALA A 62 4.72 -10.22 9.32
C ALA A 62 3.49 -9.42 9.75
N LEU A 63 3.69 -8.45 10.62
CA LEU A 63 2.57 -7.63 11.08
C LEU A 63 2.03 -6.73 9.99
N GLN A 64 2.91 -6.15 9.18
CA GLN A 64 2.49 -5.35 8.04
C GLN A 64 1.72 -6.21 7.04
N ALA A 65 2.23 -7.40 6.76
CA ALA A 65 1.56 -8.31 5.83
C ALA A 65 0.17 -8.66 6.33
N ARG A 66 0.03 -8.92 7.62
CA ARG A 66 -1.28 -9.24 8.19
C ARG A 66 -2.27 -8.08 8.00
N ASN A 67 -1.81 -6.84 8.22
CA ASN A 67 -2.67 -5.69 8.01
C ASN A 67 -3.13 -5.59 6.56
N LEU A 68 -2.21 -5.83 5.63
CA LEU A 68 -2.57 -5.77 4.21
C LEU A 68 -3.57 -6.86 3.85
N GLU A 69 -3.40 -8.06 4.41
CA GLU A 69 -4.38 -9.14 4.20
C GLU A 69 -5.75 -8.76 4.72
N GLU A 70 -5.80 -8.14 5.89
CA GLU A 70 -7.07 -7.74 6.48
C GLU A 70 -7.77 -6.69 5.62
N ILE A 71 -7.00 -5.75 5.07
CA ILE A 71 -7.58 -4.74 4.19
C ILE A 71 -8.18 -5.40 2.95
N ALA A 72 -7.44 -6.32 2.33
CA ALA A 72 -7.94 -7.01 1.15
C ALA A 72 -9.17 -7.84 1.48
N ALA A 73 -9.16 -8.54 2.61
CA ALA A 73 -10.29 -9.36 3.01
C ALA A 73 -11.53 -8.53 3.29
N ALA A 74 -11.34 -7.28 3.72
CA ALA A 74 -12.45 -6.39 3.98
C ALA A 74 -12.99 -5.72 2.72
N GLY A 75 -12.43 -6.06 1.56
CA GLY A 75 -12.89 -5.49 0.30
C GLY A 75 -12.07 -4.30 -0.16
N GLY A 76 -11.02 -3.94 0.57
CA GLY A 76 -10.17 -2.83 0.19
C GLY A 76 -9.05 -3.26 -0.75
N ILE A 77 -8.25 -2.31 -1.13
CA ILE A 77 -7.10 -2.53 -2.00
C ILE A 77 -5.85 -2.45 -1.14
N ALA A 78 -5.02 -3.48 -1.16
CA ALA A 78 -3.78 -3.48 -0.40
C ALA A 78 -2.62 -3.73 -1.35
N ALA A 79 -1.57 -2.93 -1.22
CA ALA A 79 -0.44 -3.06 -2.13
C ALA A 79 0.86 -2.69 -1.43
N VAL A 80 1.94 -3.27 -1.91
CA VAL A 80 3.29 -2.89 -1.50
C VAL A 80 3.94 -2.28 -2.72
N ILE A 81 4.45 -1.06 -2.56
CA ILE A 81 5.01 -0.30 -3.67
C ILE A 81 6.46 0.03 -3.36
N ASN A 82 7.33 -0.13 -4.32
CA ASN A 82 8.70 0.32 -4.20
C ASN A 82 9.04 1.24 -5.37
N GLU A 83 10.30 1.65 -5.47
CA GLU A 83 10.70 2.60 -6.52
C GLU A 83 10.43 2.08 -7.93
N ASP A 84 10.36 0.77 -8.09
CA ASP A 84 10.14 0.17 -9.41
C ASP A 84 8.66 -0.01 -9.74
N SER A 85 7.77 0.15 -8.77
CA SER A 85 6.36 -0.09 -8.99
C SER A 85 5.46 1.11 -8.72
N VAL A 86 6.04 2.28 -8.46
CA VAL A 86 5.23 3.49 -8.26
C VAL A 86 4.30 3.73 -9.44
N HIS A 87 4.77 3.44 -10.65
CA HIS A 87 3.96 3.66 -11.86
C HIS A 87 2.70 2.78 -11.90
N LYS A 88 2.61 1.77 -11.06
CA LYS A 88 1.46 0.88 -11.04
C LYS A 88 0.34 1.35 -10.12
N VAL A 89 0.57 2.40 -9.34
CA VAL A 89 -0.40 2.85 -8.35
C VAL A 89 -1.76 3.15 -8.99
N THR A 90 -1.75 3.89 -10.09
CA THR A 90 -2.99 4.25 -10.77
C THR A 90 -3.75 3.01 -11.24
N ASP A 91 -3.03 2.08 -11.85
CA ASP A 91 -3.66 0.87 -12.36
C ASP A 91 -4.24 0.03 -11.23
N ILE A 92 -3.50 -0.09 -10.13
CA ILE A 92 -3.95 -0.87 -8.99
C ILE A 92 -5.25 -0.29 -8.43
N LEU A 93 -5.32 1.03 -8.30
CA LEU A 93 -6.52 1.66 -7.74
C LEU A 93 -7.71 1.63 -8.69
N ASN A 94 -7.45 1.51 -9.97
CA ASN A 94 -8.53 1.49 -10.98
C ASN A 94 -9.00 0.09 -11.36
N GLU A 95 -8.48 -0.95 -10.75
CA GLU A 95 -8.86 -2.32 -11.09
C GLU A 95 -10.29 -2.59 -10.69
N ARG A 96 -10.95 -3.49 -11.41
CA ARG A 96 -12.30 -3.91 -11.09
C ARG A 96 -12.27 -4.76 -9.83
N GLU A 97 -13.38 -4.76 -9.14
CA GLU A 97 -13.44 -5.41 -7.84
C GLU A 97 -12.89 -6.83 -7.83
N THR A 98 -13.38 -7.68 -8.68
CA THR A 98 -12.95 -9.08 -8.69
C THR A 98 -11.51 -9.21 -9.10
N ASP A 99 -11.16 -8.54 -10.16
CA ASP A 99 -9.81 -8.63 -10.71
C ASP A 99 -8.81 -7.96 -9.78
N GLU A 100 -9.20 -6.88 -9.16
CA GLU A 100 -8.34 -6.18 -8.24
C GLU A 100 -7.97 -7.00 -7.04
N ARG A 101 -8.93 -7.74 -6.48
CA ARG A 101 -8.62 -8.55 -5.33
C ARG A 101 -7.62 -9.61 -5.68
N GLN A 102 -7.82 -10.24 -6.82
CA GLN A 102 -6.91 -11.26 -7.28
C GLN A 102 -5.53 -10.67 -7.53
N MET A 103 -5.49 -9.57 -8.21
CA MET A 103 -4.23 -8.93 -8.54
C MET A 103 -3.50 -8.44 -7.28
N THR A 104 -4.22 -7.82 -6.38
CA THR A 104 -3.60 -7.31 -5.16
C THR A 104 -3.03 -8.45 -4.35
N PHE A 105 -3.78 -9.52 -4.22
CA PHE A 105 -3.34 -10.67 -3.48
C PHE A 105 -2.12 -11.30 -4.13
N ASP A 106 -2.14 -11.46 -5.45
CA ASP A 106 -1.02 -12.03 -6.19
C ASP A 106 0.22 -11.15 -6.06
N PHE A 107 0.02 -9.84 -6.12
CA PHE A 107 1.12 -8.91 -6.00
C PHE A 107 1.81 -9.07 -4.65
N LEU A 108 1.04 -9.11 -3.58
CA LEU A 108 1.58 -9.29 -2.25
C LEU A 108 2.19 -10.66 -2.07
N GLY A 109 1.53 -11.68 -2.56
CA GLY A 109 2.02 -13.05 -2.45
C GLY A 109 3.27 -13.27 -3.25
N GLY A 110 3.30 -12.70 -4.43
CA GLY A 110 4.47 -12.82 -5.29
C GLY A 110 5.69 -12.17 -4.73
N GLN A 111 5.50 -11.15 -3.92
CA GLN A 111 6.61 -10.50 -3.31
C GLN A 111 7.20 -11.30 -2.21
N ASN A 112 6.41 -12.11 -1.61
CA ASN A 112 6.94 -12.72 -0.46
C ASN A 112 6.36 -14.06 -0.26
N GLY A 113 6.39 -14.84 -1.25
CA GLY A 113 5.95 -16.17 -1.09
C GLY A 113 6.00 -16.62 0.31
N GLY A 114 6.51 -15.86 1.15
CA GLY A 114 6.60 -16.24 2.49
C GLY A 114 6.08 -15.24 3.42
N TRP A 115 5.02 -14.66 3.15
CA TRP A 115 4.55 -13.73 4.12
C TRP A 115 3.72 -14.40 5.21
N ASP A 116 3.73 -15.63 5.23
CA ASP A 116 3.25 -16.32 6.40
C ASP A 116 4.30 -16.37 7.50
#